data_5d73e87c67d333f094892e48e3597b57
#
_entry.id   5d73e87c67d333f094892e48e3597b57
#
_cell.length_a   1.000
_cell.length_b   1.000
_cell.length_c   1.000
_cell.angle_alpha   90.00
_cell.angle_beta   90.00
_cell.angle_gamma   90.00
#
_symmetry.space_group_name_H-M   'P 1'
#
loop_
_entity.id
_entity.type
_entity.pdbx_description
1 polymer ?
#
loop_
_entity_poly.entity_id
_entity_poly.type
_entity_poly.pdbx_seq_one_letter_code
_entity_poly.pdbx_strand_id
1 'polypeptide(L)'
;MVSDGSKRAGLIRPSAIRRMLELSAKAENAIHMEQGEPDFITPDFISEAAIEAVRKGFTHYTEIDGTLELRQAIADKLRVENGIDADPRTEVTVTSGSQEAMLIAAMGFLNPGDEALILDPYYPAYYEDTLLAEAVPVPVPLDEKREYGVDLEAIESRLTEKTRMIWMCSPSNPTGRVFSRQDLETVAEVAERRDLIVFTDEIYEKIVYDGARHISIGSLPGMEDRTITVNGFSKAYAMTGWRIGYIAAEKKLSAALRKLHYYATLCPNAISQKAAFAALTGPQQCVRKMVLEYDRRRRLVLSELGKIKSLSYTIPKGAFYVFPDFSNFEKSDETFAAYLLKEASVATAPGSGFGDVGKGHLRISYSVSYEQVKEGLRRIGETLERLM
;
A
#
# COMPACT_ATOMS: atom_id res chain seq x y z
N MET A 1 -12.78 36.63 -10.44
CA MET A 1 -13.37 35.33 -10.02
C MET A 1 -12.26 34.53 -9.41
N VAL A 2 -12.45 33.98 -8.22
CA VAL A 2 -11.52 33.02 -7.63
C VAL A 2 -11.58 31.79 -8.54
N SER A 3 -10.44 31.28 -9.03
CA SER A 3 -10.42 30.10 -9.89
C SER A 3 -10.84 28.84 -9.11
N ASP A 4 -11.44 27.85 -9.77
CA ASP A 4 -11.82 26.57 -9.17
C ASP A 4 -10.61 25.68 -8.79
N GLY A 5 -9.46 26.26 -8.60
CA GLY A 5 -8.19 25.59 -8.27
C GLY A 5 -7.19 25.61 -9.43
N SER A 6 -6.03 25.00 -9.20
CA SER A 6 -5.01 24.82 -10.22
C SER A 6 -5.40 23.73 -11.23
N LYS A 7 -4.77 23.74 -12.43
CA LYS A 7 -4.94 22.65 -13.40
C LYS A 7 -4.64 21.27 -12.78
N ARG A 8 -3.61 21.17 -11.93
CA ARG A 8 -3.26 19.91 -11.23
C ARG A 8 -4.37 19.43 -10.32
N ALA A 9 -5.00 20.33 -9.53
CA ALA A 9 -6.12 19.95 -8.68
C ALA A 9 -7.31 19.42 -9.50
N GLY A 10 -7.51 19.93 -10.72
CA GLY A 10 -8.53 19.47 -11.65
C GLY A 10 -8.24 18.11 -12.30
N LEU A 11 -6.99 17.62 -12.28
CA LEU A 11 -6.64 16.29 -12.78
C LEU A 11 -7.11 15.19 -11.84
N ILE A 12 -7.16 15.48 -10.54
CA ILE A 12 -7.53 14.49 -9.50
C ILE A 12 -9.04 14.25 -9.51
N ARG A 13 -9.43 13.01 -9.76
CA ARG A 13 -10.83 12.62 -9.80
C ARG A 13 -11.30 12.11 -8.44
N PRO A 14 -12.57 12.34 -8.07
CA PRO A 14 -13.13 11.68 -6.88
C PRO A 14 -13.07 10.18 -7.04
N SER A 15 -12.29 9.50 -6.19
CA SER A 15 -12.13 8.05 -6.27
C SER A 15 -13.41 7.32 -5.84
N ALA A 16 -13.70 6.16 -6.45
CA ALA A 16 -14.78 5.28 -6.05
C ALA A 16 -14.66 4.85 -4.58
N ILE A 17 -13.43 4.62 -4.12
CA ILE A 17 -13.13 4.27 -2.72
C ILE A 17 -13.52 5.42 -1.79
N ARG A 18 -13.16 6.67 -2.13
CA ARG A 18 -13.51 7.83 -1.30
C ARG A 18 -15.01 8.02 -1.23
N ARG A 19 -15.73 7.89 -2.36
CA ARG A 19 -17.20 7.94 -2.36
C ARG A 19 -17.79 6.89 -1.44
N MET A 20 -17.26 5.67 -1.46
CA MET A 20 -17.73 4.60 -0.57
C MET A 20 -17.45 4.92 0.90
N LEU A 21 -16.29 5.45 1.25
CA LEU A 21 -15.97 5.90 2.61
C LEU A 21 -16.93 6.99 3.09
N GLU A 22 -17.30 7.95 2.22
CA GLU A 22 -18.24 9.00 2.55
C GLU A 22 -19.69 8.46 2.72
N LEU A 23 -20.06 7.43 1.97
CA LEU A 23 -21.36 6.75 2.10
C LEU A 23 -21.40 5.89 3.36
N SER A 24 -20.38 5.08 3.61
CA SER A 24 -20.33 4.17 4.76
C SER A 24 -20.27 4.92 6.09
N ALA A 25 -19.59 6.07 6.13
CA ALA A 25 -19.56 6.93 7.33
C ALA A 25 -20.94 7.46 7.76
N LYS A 26 -21.93 7.46 6.86
CA LYS A 26 -23.32 7.87 7.14
C LYS A 26 -24.24 6.70 7.45
N ALA A 27 -23.78 5.48 7.25
CA ALA A 27 -24.56 4.27 7.45
C ALA A 27 -24.49 3.80 8.90
N GLU A 28 -25.63 3.84 9.59
CA GLU A 28 -25.71 3.31 10.96
C GLU A 28 -25.49 1.78 10.97
N ASN A 29 -24.72 1.29 11.94
CA ASN A 29 -24.42 -0.14 12.14
C ASN A 29 -23.76 -0.86 10.94
N ALA A 30 -23.09 -0.11 10.06
CA ALA A 30 -22.31 -0.71 8.97
C ALA A 30 -21.06 -1.41 9.49
N ILE A 31 -20.74 -2.56 8.90
CA ILE A 31 -19.47 -3.24 9.10
C ILE A 31 -18.50 -2.72 8.03
N HIS A 32 -17.41 -2.09 8.47
CA HIS A 32 -16.46 -1.39 7.62
C HIS A 32 -15.35 -2.31 7.09
N MET A 33 -15.62 -3.04 6.01
CA MET A 33 -14.64 -3.89 5.32
C MET A 33 -14.01 -3.21 4.09
N GLU A 34 -14.29 -1.93 3.87
CA GLU A 34 -13.67 -1.10 2.83
C GLU A 34 -12.35 -0.46 3.28
N GLN A 35 -12.11 -0.39 4.58
CA GLN A 35 -10.94 0.29 5.13
C GLN A 35 -9.70 -0.60 5.13
N GLY A 36 -8.56 -0.02 4.80
CA GLY A 36 -7.25 -0.68 4.86
C GLY A 36 -6.48 -0.30 6.12
N GLU A 37 -7.09 -0.45 7.29
CA GLU A 37 -6.53 -0.04 8.58
C GLU A 37 -6.61 -1.17 9.60
N PRO A 38 -5.49 -1.49 10.32
CA PRO A 38 -5.53 -2.42 11.45
C PRO A 38 -6.51 -1.99 12.53
N ASP A 39 -7.32 -2.91 13.03
CA ASP A 39 -8.19 -2.69 14.20
C ASP A 39 -7.45 -2.79 15.54
N PHE A 40 -6.20 -3.21 15.51
CA PHE A 40 -5.36 -3.26 16.70
C PHE A 40 -4.95 -1.86 17.17
N ILE A 41 -4.85 -1.72 18.48
CA ILE A 41 -4.22 -0.55 19.09
C ILE A 41 -2.70 -0.69 18.93
N THR A 42 -2.01 0.45 18.71
CA THR A 42 -0.53 0.49 18.73
C THR A 42 -0.01 -0.15 20.02
N PRO A 43 0.96 -1.07 19.98
CA PRO A 43 1.49 -1.74 21.17
C PRO A 43 1.97 -0.75 22.25
N ASP A 44 1.68 -1.06 23.52
CA ASP A 44 1.92 -0.17 24.65
C ASP A 44 3.35 0.36 24.73
N PHE A 45 4.36 -0.50 24.54
CA PHE A 45 5.76 -0.07 24.60
C PHE A 45 6.13 0.98 23.53
N ILE A 46 5.43 1.00 22.40
CA ILE A 46 5.59 2.02 21.35
C ILE A 46 4.92 3.32 21.80
N SER A 47 3.72 3.23 22.32
CA SER A 47 2.97 4.39 22.85
C SER A 47 3.68 5.03 24.04
N GLU A 48 4.22 4.22 24.95
CA GLU A 48 4.99 4.71 26.11
C GLU A 48 6.27 5.43 25.69
N ALA A 49 6.96 4.96 24.64
CA ALA A 49 8.13 5.67 24.10
C ALA A 49 7.79 7.07 23.60
N ALA A 50 6.62 7.25 22.99
CA ALA A 50 6.13 8.56 22.57
C ALA A 50 5.77 9.46 23.77
N ILE A 51 5.07 8.92 24.76
CA ILE A 51 4.72 9.62 25.99
C ILE A 51 5.99 10.10 26.71
N GLU A 52 6.98 9.24 26.80
CA GLU A 52 8.29 9.58 27.38
C GLU A 52 9.01 10.69 26.60
N ALA A 53 8.97 10.63 25.27
CA ALA A 53 9.54 11.66 24.41
C ALA A 53 8.90 13.03 24.66
N VAL A 54 7.57 13.08 24.81
CA VAL A 54 6.85 14.32 25.17
C VAL A 54 7.29 14.83 26.55
N ARG A 55 7.33 13.95 27.57
CA ARG A 55 7.76 14.29 28.93
C ARG A 55 9.19 14.81 28.99
N LYS A 56 10.07 14.33 28.13
CA LYS A 56 11.48 14.78 28.01
C LYS A 56 11.64 16.02 27.13
N GLY A 57 10.55 16.63 26.65
CA GLY A 57 10.61 17.82 25.81
C GLY A 57 11.09 17.59 24.39
N PHE A 58 10.97 16.38 23.85
CA PHE A 58 11.32 16.08 22.46
C PHE A 58 10.26 16.60 21.49
N THR A 59 10.08 17.95 21.49
CA THR A 59 8.99 18.64 20.78
C THR A 59 9.49 19.69 19.79
N HIS A 60 10.78 19.67 19.49
CA HIS A 60 11.42 20.57 18.53
C HIS A 60 11.66 19.90 17.18
N TYR A 61 12.07 20.68 16.19
CA TYR A 61 12.49 20.16 14.89
C TYR A 61 13.64 19.18 15.07
N THR A 62 13.60 18.13 14.28
CA THR A 62 14.69 17.16 14.13
C THR A 62 15.50 17.45 12.86
N GLU A 63 16.47 16.59 12.56
CA GLU A 63 17.09 16.59 11.23
C GLU A 63 16.02 16.39 10.15
N ILE A 64 16.25 17.01 8.98
CA ILE A 64 15.33 16.95 7.83
C ILE A 64 14.95 15.49 7.51
N ASP A 65 15.94 14.62 7.40
CA ASP A 65 15.74 13.22 7.01
C ASP A 65 15.26 12.34 8.18
N GLY A 66 14.95 12.90 9.32
CA GLY A 66 14.68 12.20 10.57
C GLY A 66 15.94 11.98 11.43
N THR A 67 15.77 11.59 12.67
CA THR A 67 16.87 11.38 13.61
C THR A 67 17.82 10.27 13.11
N LEU A 68 19.12 10.48 13.27
CA LEU A 68 20.12 9.47 12.85
C LEU A 68 19.91 8.13 13.55
N GLU A 69 19.46 8.16 14.81
CA GLU A 69 19.14 6.98 15.60
C GLU A 69 18.06 6.10 14.89
N LEU A 70 16.96 6.73 14.43
CA LEU A 70 15.90 6.03 13.71
C LEU A 70 16.38 5.55 12.32
N ARG A 71 17.10 6.40 11.60
CA ARG A 71 17.64 6.04 10.27
C ARG A 71 18.62 4.86 10.36
N GLN A 72 19.43 4.79 11.43
CA GLN A 72 20.30 3.64 11.70
C GLN A 72 19.48 2.36 11.95
N ALA A 73 18.45 2.44 12.80
CA ALA A 73 17.57 1.29 13.07
C ALA A 73 16.85 0.81 11.79
N ILE A 74 16.45 1.73 10.91
CA ILE A 74 15.87 1.40 9.60
C ILE A 74 16.91 0.70 8.71
N ALA A 75 18.12 1.23 8.60
CA ALA A 75 19.20 0.64 7.81
C ALA A 75 19.56 -0.77 8.31
N ASP A 76 19.65 -0.97 9.62
CA ASP A 76 19.90 -2.28 10.23
C ASP A 76 18.79 -3.28 9.91
N LYS A 77 17.52 -2.85 9.99
CA LYS A 77 16.37 -3.66 9.59
C LYS A 77 16.42 -4.02 8.10
N LEU A 78 16.68 -3.06 7.23
CA LEU A 78 16.77 -3.27 5.78
C LEU A 78 17.85 -4.29 5.43
N ARG A 79 19.03 -4.18 6.04
CA ARG A 79 20.13 -5.14 5.84
C ARG A 79 19.75 -6.54 6.27
N VAL A 80 19.15 -6.71 7.46
CA VAL A 80 18.86 -8.02 8.05
C VAL A 80 17.64 -8.69 7.41
N GLU A 81 16.60 -7.92 7.10
CA GLU A 81 15.31 -8.46 6.70
C GLU A 81 15.04 -8.36 5.20
N ASN A 82 15.56 -7.33 4.54
CA ASN A 82 15.31 -7.06 3.12
C ASN A 82 16.52 -7.33 2.22
N GLY A 83 17.72 -7.50 2.80
CA GLY A 83 18.96 -7.67 2.03
C GLY A 83 19.41 -6.37 1.31
N ILE A 84 18.98 -5.21 1.81
CA ILE A 84 19.35 -3.90 1.29
C ILE A 84 20.36 -3.26 2.24
N ASP A 85 21.55 -2.94 1.73
CA ASP A 85 22.60 -2.26 2.49
C ASP A 85 22.56 -0.76 2.20
N ALA A 86 21.84 -0.01 3.03
CA ALA A 86 21.65 1.43 2.88
C ALA A 86 22.46 2.22 3.93
N ASP A 87 23.17 3.27 3.48
CA ASP A 87 23.82 4.21 4.40
C ASP A 87 22.76 5.08 5.12
N PRO A 88 22.65 4.96 6.46
CA PRO A 88 21.66 5.73 7.22
C PRO A 88 21.86 7.25 7.13
N ARG A 89 23.02 7.73 6.71
CA ARG A 89 23.31 9.16 6.61
C ARG A 89 22.89 9.75 5.27
N THR A 90 22.90 8.95 4.20
CA THR A 90 22.72 9.46 2.84
C THR A 90 21.62 8.77 2.04
N GLU A 91 21.12 7.61 2.47
CA GLU A 91 20.23 6.76 1.68
C GLU A 91 18.90 6.43 2.38
N VAL A 92 18.75 6.81 3.64
CA VAL A 92 17.50 6.64 4.39
C VAL A 92 16.88 8.00 4.70
N THR A 93 15.60 8.17 4.36
CA THR A 93 14.79 9.35 4.68
C THR A 93 13.51 8.94 5.36
N VAL A 94 13.28 9.42 6.57
CA VAL A 94 12.00 9.23 7.29
C VAL A 94 10.97 10.19 6.73
N THR A 95 9.75 9.72 6.51
CA THR A 95 8.66 10.49 5.89
C THR A 95 7.40 10.54 6.76
N SER A 96 6.51 11.47 6.47
CA SER A 96 5.17 11.57 7.10
C SER A 96 4.21 10.48 6.57
N GLY A 97 4.61 9.21 6.75
CA GLY A 97 3.99 8.03 6.18
C GLY A 97 4.40 7.80 4.71
N SER A 98 4.03 6.62 4.19
CA SER A 98 4.32 6.24 2.79
C SER A 98 3.64 7.14 1.75
N GLN A 99 2.54 7.82 2.13
CA GLN A 99 1.83 8.73 1.21
C GLN A 99 2.71 9.91 0.78
N GLU A 100 3.47 10.50 1.70
CA GLU A 100 4.44 11.53 1.34
C GLU A 100 5.53 10.95 0.42
N ALA A 101 6.02 9.75 0.73
CA ALA A 101 7.05 9.09 -0.05
C ALA A 101 6.64 8.91 -1.53
N MET A 102 5.38 8.51 -1.77
CA MET A 102 4.83 8.36 -3.11
C MET A 102 4.81 9.70 -3.86
N LEU A 103 4.25 10.72 -3.23
CA LEU A 103 4.15 12.05 -3.83
C LEU A 103 5.52 12.64 -4.20
N ILE A 104 6.48 12.59 -3.26
CA ILE A 104 7.81 13.15 -3.54
C ILE A 104 8.60 12.30 -4.54
N ALA A 105 8.34 10.99 -4.65
CA ALA A 105 8.94 10.16 -5.69
C ALA A 105 8.40 10.53 -7.08
N ALA A 106 7.08 10.68 -7.24
CA ALA A 106 6.49 11.14 -8.49
C ALA A 106 7.03 12.51 -8.90
N MET A 107 6.97 13.48 -7.98
CA MET A 107 7.44 14.85 -8.23
C MET A 107 8.95 14.97 -8.45
N GLY A 108 9.73 14.03 -7.92
CA GLY A 108 11.19 14.05 -7.99
C GLY A 108 11.77 13.43 -9.27
N PHE A 109 11.02 12.52 -9.89
CA PHE A 109 11.56 11.72 -10.99
C PHE A 109 10.70 11.69 -12.26
N LEU A 110 9.52 12.31 -12.23
CA LEU A 110 8.68 12.44 -13.42
C LEU A 110 8.54 13.91 -13.81
N ASN A 111 8.75 14.19 -15.09
CA ASN A 111 8.50 15.48 -15.70
C ASN A 111 7.16 15.47 -16.43
N PRO A 112 6.59 16.63 -16.76
CA PRO A 112 5.39 16.71 -17.59
C PRO A 112 5.54 15.92 -18.89
N GLY A 113 4.65 14.94 -19.09
CA GLY A 113 4.62 14.08 -20.27
C GLY A 113 5.51 12.83 -20.21
N ASP A 114 6.32 12.63 -19.16
CA ASP A 114 6.94 11.34 -18.86
C ASP A 114 5.86 10.30 -18.56
N GLU A 115 6.16 9.03 -18.77
CA GLU A 115 5.24 7.91 -18.50
C GLU A 115 5.72 7.09 -17.31
N ALA A 116 4.76 6.69 -16.45
CA ALA A 116 5.01 5.76 -15.38
C ALA A 116 4.12 4.52 -15.53
N LEU A 117 4.74 3.35 -15.65
CA LEU A 117 4.03 2.08 -15.65
C LEU A 117 3.51 1.79 -14.23
N ILE A 118 2.28 1.31 -14.13
CA ILE A 118 1.65 0.95 -12.86
C ILE A 118 1.08 -0.45 -12.98
N LEU A 119 1.56 -1.41 -12.19
CA LEU A 119 1.04 -2.77 -12.19
C LEU A 119 -0.40 -2.78 -11.68
N ASP A 120 -1.37 -3.11 -12.57
CA ASP A 120 -2.81 -3.03 -12.35
C ASP A 120 -3.37 -4.44 -12.03
N PRO A 121 -4.05 -4.60 -10.85
CA PRO A 121 -4.64 -3.60 -9.97
C PRO A 121 -3.63 -2.98 -8.99
N TYR A 122 -3.83 -1.69 -8.64
CA TYR A 122 -2.88 -0.88 -7.89
C TYR A 122 -3.54 -0.07 -6.76
N TYR A 123 -2.72 0.42 -5.82
CA TYR A 123 -3.16 1.41 -4.85
C TYR A 123 -3.33 2.77 -5.55
N PRO A 124 -4.49 3.44 -5.42
CA PRO A 124 -4.84 4.62 -6.22
C PRO A 124 -3.82 5.76 -6.21
N ALA A 125 -3.09 5.94 -5.11
CA ALA A 125 -2.13 7.03 -4.99
C ALA A 125 -1.05 7.00 -6.08
N TYR A 126 -0.63 5.83 -6.57
CA TYR A 126 0.39 5.76 -7.64
C TYR A 126 -0.08 6.46 -8.92
N TYR A 127 -1.34 6.27 -9.27
CA TYR A 127 -1.96 6.90 -10.42
C TYR A 127 -2.12 8.41 -10.22
N GLU A 128 -2.67 8.80 -9.06
CA GLU A 128 -2.96 10.19 -8.75
C GLU A 128 -1.68 11.01 -8.56
N ASP A 129 -0.65 10.46 -7.89
CA ASP A 129 0.64 11.14 -7.70
C ASP A 129 1.39 11.29 -9.04
N THR A 130 1.26 10.33 -9.97
CA THR A 130 1.76 10.46 -11.34
C THR A 130 1.07 11.63 -12.06
N LEU A 131 -0.25 11.78 -11.95
CA LEU A 131 -0.97 12.93 -12.51
C LEU A 131 -0.57 14.24 -11.85
N LEU A 132 -0.32 14.27 -10.53
CA LEU A 132 0.15 15.47 -9.82
C LEU A 132 1.53 15.94 -10.32
N ALA A 133 2.36 15.00 -10.77
CA ALA A 133 3.63 15.30 -11.45
C ALA A 133 3.45 15.77 -12.92
N GLU A 134 2.20 15.89 -13.41
CA GLU A 134 1.87 16.17 -14.81
C GLU A 134 2.41 15.10 -15.78
N ALA A 135 2.71 13.92 -15.27
CA ALA A 135 3.12 12.75 -16.02
C ALA A 135 1.91 11.88 -16.42
N VAL A 136 2.14 10.88 -17.22
CA VAL A 136 1.11 9.99 -17.77
C VAL A 136 1.17 8.64 -17.06
N PRO A 137 0.16 8.28 -16.25
CA PRO A 137 0.07 6.94 -15.69
C PRO A 137 -0.34 5.94 -16.77
N VAL A 138 0.42 4.84 -16.87
CA VAL A 138 0.22 3.78 -17.88
C VAL A 138 -0.01 2.46 -17.15
N PRO A 139 -1.26 2.03 -16.93
CA PRO A 139 -1.57 0.76 -16.29
C PRO A 139 -1.09 -0.44 -17.12
N VAL A 140 -0.42 -1.38 -16.44
CA VAL A 140 0.02 -2.67 -16.98
C VAL A 140 -0.88 -3.75 -16.38
N PRO A 141 -1.80 -4.36 -17.14
CA PRO A 141 -2.74 -5.31 -16.60
C PRO A 141 -2.06 -6.61 -16.15
N LEU A 142 -2.34 -7.03 -14.92
CA LEU A 142 -1.95 -8.32 -14.39
C LEU A 142 -3.13 -9.30 -14.54
N ASP A 143 -2.85 -10.54 -14.99
CA ASP A 143 -3.89 -11.53 -15.23
C ASP A 143 -4.28 -12.25 -13.93
N GLU A 144 -5.55 -12.16 -13.54
CA GLU A 144 -6.10 -12.90 -12.40
C GLU A 144 -5.91 -14.41 -12.53
N LYS A 145 -6.03 -14.96 -13.73
CA LYS A 145 -5.84 -16.41 -13.99
C LYS A 145 -4.40 -16.86 -13.71
N ARG A 146 -3.47 -15.94 -13.72
CA ARG A 146 -2.06 -16.14 -13.32
C ARG A 146 -1.81 -15.62 -11.89
N GLU A 147 -2.84 -15.52 -11.08
CA GLU A 147 -2.80 -15.01 -9.71
C GLU A 147 -2.19 -13.60 -9.62
N TYR A 148 -2.42 -12.74 -10.61
CA TYR A 148 -1.83 -11.41 -10.74
C TYR A 148 -0.29 -11.42 -10.80
N GLY A 149 0.30 -12.46 -11.38
CA GLY A 149 1.74 -12.54 -11.65
C GLY A 149 2.18 -11.54 -12.72
N VAL A 150 3.45 -11.14 -12.68
CA VAL A 150 4.02 -10.20 -13.65
C VAL A 150 4.23 -10.90 -14.99
N ASP A 151 3.81 -10.22 -16.06
CA ASP A 151 3.98 -10.68 -17.44
C ASP A 151 4.90 -9.74 -18.21
N LEU A 152 6.02 -10.26 -18.71
CA LEU A 152 6.99 -9.49 -19.49
C LEU A 152 6.34 -8.86 -20.74
N GLU A 153 5.53 -9.63 -21.46
CA GLU A 153 4.87 -9.17 -22.69
C GLU A 153 3.89 -8.03 -22.39
N ALA A 154 3.16 -8.13 -21.29
CA ALA A 154 2.27 -7.06 -20.83
C ALA A 154 3.04 -5.76 -20.52
N ILE A 155 4.20 -5.85 -19.85
CA ILE A 155 5.05 -4.69 -19.59
C ILE A 155 5.58 -4.13 -20.92
N GLU A 156 6.17 -4.97 -21.77
CA GLU A 156 6.80 -4.55 -23.03
C GLU A 156 5.82 -3.85 -23.98
N SER A 157 4.57 -4.31 -24.04
CA SER A 157 3.53 -3.71 -24.87
C SER A 157 3.15 -2.28 -24.45
N ARG A 158 3.53 -1.86 -23.24
CA ARG A 158 3.25 -0.52 -22.67
C ARG A 158 4.46 0.40 -22.63
N LEU A 159 5.66 -0.13 -22.89
CA LEU A 159 6.88 0.67 -22.88
C LEU A 159 6.97 1.60 -24.09
N THR A 160 7.37 2.84 -23.81
CA THR A 160 7.73 3.82 -24.84
C THR A 160 9.06 4.49 -24.49
N GLU A 161 9.56 5.39 -25.37
CA GLU A 161 10.74 6.22 -25.08
C GLU A 161 10.50 7.27 -23.96
N LYS A 162 9.24 7.46 -23.55
CA LYS A 162 8.85 8.38 -22.47
C LYS A 162 8.76 7.70 -21.11
N THR A 163 8.78 6.37 -21.08
CA THR A 163 8.69 5.62 -19.82
C THR A 163 9.90 5.90 -18.94
N ARG A 164 9.68 6.23 -17.68
CA ARG A 164 10.72 6.59 -16.69
C ARG A 164 10.64 5.79 -15.39
N MET A 165 9.46 5.31 -15.04
CA MET A 165 9.23 4.70 -13.73
C MET A 165 8.29 3.50 -13.82
N ILE A 166 8.48 2.54 -12.92
CA ILE A 166 7.53 1.44 -12.65
C ILE A 166 7.09 1.54 -11.20
N TRP A 167 5.77 1.59 -10.97
CA TRP A 167 5.15 1.50 -9.64
C TRP A 167 4.73 0.08 -9.36
N MET A 168 5.11 -0.44 -8.20
CA MET A 168 4.68 -1.77 -7.74
C MET A 168 4.44 -1.80 -6.24
N CYS A 169 3.65 -2.79 -5.77
CA CYS A 169 3.37 -3.03 -4.36
C CYS A 169 3.41 -4.53 -4.07
N SER A 170 4.27 -4.92 -3.14
CA SER A 170 4.35 -6.32 -2.69
C SER A 170 4.64 -6.39 -1.20
N PRO A 171 3.78 -7.08 -0.42
CA PRO A 171 2.48 -7.67 -0.75
C PRO A 171 1.46 -6.63 -1.23
N SER A 172 0.63 -7.01 -2.20
CA SER A 172 -0.23 -6.10 -2.96
C SER A 172 -1.49 -5.66 -2.19
N ASN A 173 -1.85 -4.41 -2.36
CA ASN A 173 -3.17 -3.86 -2.18
C ASN A 173 -3.70 -3.53 -3.59
N PRO A 174 -4.78 -4.20 -4.10
CA PRO A 174 -5.86 -4.85 -3.33
C PRO A 174 -5.80 -6.38 -3.26
N THR A 175 -4.93 -7.08 -3.99
CA THR A 175 -5.07 -8.51 -4.28
C THR A 175 -4.53 -9.44 -3.19
N GLY A 176 -3.65 -8.94 -2.30
CA GLY A 176 -2.91 -9.77 -1.37
C GLY A 176 -1.83 -10.65 -2.01
N ARG A 177 -1.51 -10.43 -3.31
CA ARG A 177 -0.39 -11.09 -4.01
C ARG A 177 0.92 -10.74 -3.34
N VAL A 178 1.77 -11.73 -3.12
CA VAL A 178 3.19 -11.57 -2.82
C VAL A 178 3.95 -11.93 -4.08
N PHE A 179 4.67 -10.99 -4.67
CA PHE A 179 5.43 -11.26 -5.90
C PHE A 179 6.51 -12.30 -5.65
N SER A 180 6.60 -13.27 -6.55
CA SER A 180 7.63 -14.28 -6.56
C SER A 180 8.98 -13.68 -6.99
N ARG A 181 10.09 -14.40 -6.75
CA ARG A 181 11.39 -14.02 -7.29
C ARG A 181 11.33 -13.82 -8.81
N GLN A 182 10.63 -14.69 -9.54
CA GLN A 182 10.48 -14.59 -10.99
C GLN A 182 9.73 -13.32 -11.40
N ASP A 183 8.66 -12.95 -10.69
CA ASP A 183 7.95 -11.68 -10.95
C ASP A 183 8.91 -10.49 -10.82
N LEU A 184 9.72 -10.48 -9.75
CA LEU A 184 10.66 -9.40 -9.46
C LEU A 184 11.82 -9.36 -10.47
N GLU A 185 12.35 -10.50 -10.87
CA GLU A 185 13.41 -10.61 -11.89
C GLU A 185 12.90 -10.11 -13.26
N THR A 186 11.63 -10.36 -13.60
CA THR A 186 11.02 -9.82 -14.81
C THR A 186 10.96 -8.29 -14.78
N VAL A 187 10.56 -7.69 -13.65
CA VAL A 187 10.55 -6.23 -13.49
C VAL A 187 11.98 -5.67 -13.54
N ALA A 188 12.92 -6.32 -12.86
CA ALA A 188 14.33 -5.91 -12.82
C ALA A 188 14.95 -5.90 -14.22
N GLU A 189 14.77 -6.97 -14.99
CA GLU A 189 15.28 -7.07 -16.38
C GLU A 189 14.81 -5.88 -17.24
N VAL A 190 13.51 -5.56 -17.17
CA VAL A 190 12.96 -4.43 -17.93
C VAL A 190 13.54 -3.11 -17.43
N ALA A 191 13.61 -2.93 -16.10
CA ALA A 191 14.11 -1.70 -15.49
C ALA A 191 15.59 -1.44 -15.85
N GLU A 192 16.44 -2.48 -15.83
CA GLU A 192 17.82 -2.39 -16.23
C GLU A 192 17.98 -2.04 -17.73
N ARG A 193 17.29 -2.79 -18.59
CA ARG A 193 17.38 -2.62 -20.04
C ARG A 193 16.90 -1.26 -20.53
N ARG A 194 15.93 -0.66 -19.84
CA ARG A 194 15.28 0.61 -20.21
C ARG A 194 15.67 1.78 -19.33
N ASP A 195 16.60 1.57 -18.40
CA ASP A 195 17.06 2.56 -17.42
C ASP A 195 15.91 3.23 -16.66
N LEU A 196 15.01 2.40 -16.12
CA LEU A 196 13.83 2.86 -15.38
C LEU A 196 14.09 2.89 -13.87
N ILE A 197 13.43 3.80 -13.19
CA ILE A 197 13.32 3.78 -11.72
C ILE A 197 12.19 2.83 -11.33
N VAL A 198 12.43 2.00 -10.33
CA VAL A 198 11.40 1.17 -9.72
C VAL A 198 11.04 1.72 -8.36
N PHE A 199 9.79 2.13 -8.21
CA PHE A 199 9.21 2.44 -6.91
C PHE A 199 8.50 1.20 -6.38
N THR A 200 8.95 0.70 -5.23
CA THR A 200 8.34 -0.46 -4.57
C THR A 200 7.75 -0.08 -3.22
N ASP A 201 6.43 -0.27 -3.08
CA ASP A 201 5.72 -0.11 -1.81
C ASP A 201 5.70 -1.46 -1.08
N GLU A 202 6.44 -1.54 0.02
CA GLU A 202 6.61 -2.76 0.82
C GLU A 202 5.92 -2.66 2.20
N ILE A 203 4.92 -1.79 2.33
CA ILE A 203 4.24 -1.50 3.61
C ILE A 203 3.62 -2.74 4.27
N TYR A 204 3.35 -3.79 3.50
CA TYR A 204 2.77 -5.06 3.98
C TYR A 204 3.81 -6.18 4.14
N GLU A 205 5.09 -5.95 4.00
CA GLU A 205 6.17 -6.97 3.99
C GLU A 205 6.12 -7.98 5.14
N LYS A 206 5.68 -7.52 6.34
CA LYS A 206 5.56 -8.36 7.55
C LYS A 206 4.29 -9.21 7.56
N ILE A 207 3.31 -8.90 6.73
CA ILE A 207 2.00 -9.53 6.74
C ILE A 207 1.95 -10.50 5.57
N VAL A 208 2.47 -11.71 5.81
CA VAL A 208 2.55 -12.80 4.83
C VAL A 208 2.07 -14.12 5.46
N TYR A 209 1.55 -15.03 4.64
CA TYR A 209 0.88 -16.24 5.06
C TYR A 209 1.39 -17.47 4.30
N ASP A 210 1.06 -18.67 4.81
CA ASP A 210 1.30 -19.98 4.17
C ASP A 210 2.77 -20.18 3.74
N GLY A 211 3.72 -19.67 4.53
CA GLY A 211 5.14 -19.78 4.22
C GLY A 211 5.64 -18.89 3.08
N ALA A 212 4.79 -18.00 2.54
CA ALA A 212 5.24 -16.98 1.60
C ALA A 212 6.31 -16.08 2.24
N ARG A 213 7.26 -15.64 1.42
CA ARG A 213 8.32 -14.73 1.84
C ARG A 213 8.30 -13.49 0.96
N HIS A 214 8.30 -12.33 1.61
CA HIS A 214 8.57 -11.10 0.93
C HIS A 214 10.02 -11.04 0.47
N ILE A 215 10.25 -10.55 -0.74
CA ILE A 215 11.55 -10.25 -1.30
C ILE A 215 11.52 -8.79 -1.74
N SER A 216 12.48 -8.00 -1.30
CA SER A 216 12.63 -6.62 -1.76
C SER A 216 13.31 -6.60 -3.12
N ILE A 217 12.72 -5.97 -4.11
CA ILE A 217 13.32 -5.85 -5.45
C ILE A 217 14.66 -5.09 -5.40
N GLY A 218 14.80 -4.12 -4.49
CA GLY A 218 16.04 -3.39 -4.26
C GLY A 218 17.22 -4.26 -3.77
N SER A 219 16.96 -5.53 -3.39
CA SER A 219 18.02 -6.49 -3.03
C SER A 219 18.49 -7.33 -4.21
N LEU A 220 17.87 -7.22 -5.37
CA LEU A 220 18.29 -7.96 -6.57
C LEU A 220 19.49 -7.28 -7.21
N PRO A 221 20.44 -8.04 -7.79
CA PRO A 221 21.58 -7.46 -8.50
C PRO A 221 21.12 -6.47 -9.58
N GLY A 222 21.79 -5.32 -9.67
CA GLY A 222 21.50 -4.27 -10.64
C GLY A 222 20.32 -3.36 -10.28
N MET A 223 19.62 -3.63 -9.14
CA MET A 223 18.50 -2.83 -8.70
C MET A 223 18.84 -1.79 -7.64
N GLU A 224 20.02 -1.85 -7.06
CA GLU A 224 20.48 -0.97 -5.97
C GLU A 224 20.43 0.51 -6.36
N ASP A 225 20.87 0.84 -7.59
CA ASP A 225 21.01 2.21 -8.07
C ASP A 225 19.71 2.83 -8.63
N ARG A 226 18.65 2.02 -8.78
CA ARG A 226 17.42 2.42 -9.46
C ARG A 226 16.13 2.14 -8.68
N THR A 227 16.23 1.60 -7.47
CA THR A 227 15.05 1.29 -6.65
C THR A 227 14.82 2.35 -5.59
N ILE A 228 13.57 2.78 -5.47
CA ILE A 228 13.06 3.57 -4.34
C ILE A 228 12.18 2.61 -3.52
N THR A 229 12.74 2.08 -2.44
CA THR A 229 12.01 1.20 -1.51
C THR A 229 11.29 2.04 -0.47
N VAL A 230 9.97 1.89 -0.40
CA VAL A 230 9.13 2.57 0.58
C VAL A 230 8.51 1.57 1.54
N ASN A 231 8.56 1.93 2.81
CA ASN A 231 7.95 1.15 3.86
C ASN A 231 7.52 2.07 5.02
N GLY A 232 6.98 1.51 6.09
CA GLY A 232 6.55 2.28 7.24
C GLY A 232 5.98 1.43 8.36
N PHE A 233 5.37 2.11 9.31
CA PHE A 233 4.95 1.51 10.57
C PHE A 233 3.44 1.28 10.64
N SER A 234 2.71 1.84 9.68
CA SER A 234 1.23 1.88 9.68
C SER A 234 0.58 0.52 9.82
N LYS A 235 1.10 -0.52 9.11
CA LYS A 235 0.44 -1.82 8.99
C LYS A 235 1.00 -2.85 9.95
N ALA A 236 2.32 -3.03 9.97
CA ALA A 236 2.97 -4.02 10.82
C ALA A 236 2.86 -3.73 12.32
N TYR A 237 2.77 -2.45 12.70
CA TYR A 237 2.76 -2.01 14.10
C TYR A 237 1.46 -1.31 14.51
N ALA A 238 0.41 -1.36 13.66
CA ALA A 238 -0.86 -0.66 13.90
C ALA A 238 -0.67 0.85 14.23
N MET A 239 0.13 1.52 13.40
CA MET A 239 0.54 2.91 13.60
C MET A 239 0.02 3.83 12.48
N THR A 240 -1.20 3.63 11.99
CA THR A 240 -1.76 4.42 10.88
C THR A 240 -1.88 5.90 11.23
N GLY A 241 -2.36 6.24 12.41
CA GLY A 241 -2.52 7.61 12.92
C GLY A 241 -1.22 8.32 13.26
N TRP A 242 -0.09 7.63 13.40
CA TRP A 242 1.20 8.22 13.75
C TRP A 242 1.87 8.95 12.58
N ARG A 243 1.43 8.67 11.35
CA ARG A 243 1.93 9.29 10.12
C ARG A 243 3.45 9.21 10.00
N ILE A 244 4.01 8.01 10.06
CA ILE A 244 5.46 7.77 9.98
C ILE A 244 5.77 6.62 9.02
N GLY A 245 6.72 6.84 8.12
CA GLY A 245 7.24 5.89 7.15
C GLY A 245 8.68 6.23 6.79
N TYR A 246 9.23 5.58 5.78
CA TYR A 246 10.57 5.87 5.30
C TYR A 246 10.76 5.46 3.84
N ILE A 247 11.77 6.06 3.25
CA ILE A 247 12.34 5.72 1.94
C ILE A 247 13.75 5.22 2.16
N ALA A 248 14.13 4.17 1.42
CA ALA A 248 15.51 3.78 1.19
C ALA A 248 15.78 3.81 -0.31
N ALA A 249 16.81 4.53 -0.72
CA ALA A 249 17.22 4.64 -2.11
C ALA A 249 18.70 5.03 -2.19
N GLU A 250 19.35 4.71 -3.30
CA GLU A 250 20.75 5.11 -3.55
C GLU A 250 20.92 6.63 -3.37
N LYS A 251 22.11 7.04 -2.99
CA LYS A 251 22.45 8.42 -2.59
C LYS A 251 22.00 9.50 -3.56
N LYS A 252 22.09 9.27 -4.89
CA LYS A 252 21.67 10.27 -5.89
C LYS A 252 20.15 10.41 -5.92
N LEU A 253 19.42 9.28 -5.85
CA LEU A 253 17.96 9.27 -5.77
C LEU A 253 17.50 9.95 -4.47
N SER A 254 18.10 9.55 -3.34
CA SER A 254 17.84 10.16 -2.04
C SER A 254 18.07 11.67 -2.02
N ALA A 255 19.13 12.16 -2.65
CA ALA A 255 19.43 13.60 -2.69
C ALA A 255 18.33 14.40 -3.41
N ALA A 256 17.69 13.85 -4.44
CA ALA A 256 16.57 14.47 -5.12
C ALA A 256 15.30 14.47 -4.24
N LEU A 257 14.99 13.31 -3.61
CA LEU A 257 13.83 13.17 -2.74
C LEU A 257 13.89 14.10 -1.52
N ARG A 258 15.06 14.24 -0.89
CA ARG A 258 15.28 15.10 0.28
C ARG A 258 14.97 16.57 0.01
N LYS A 259 15.22 17.07 -1.21
CA LYS A 259 14.87 18.44 -1.57
C LYS A 259 13.36 18.66 -1.51
N LEU A 260 12.59 17.70 -2.01
CA LEU A 260 11.13 17.77 -2.02
C LEU A 260 10.57 17.53 -0.61
N HIS A 261 11.09 16.54 0.10
CA HIS A 261 10.76 16.26 1.49
C HIS A 261 10.88 17.51 2.39
N TYR A 262 11.99 18.24 2.26
CA TYR A 262 12.20 19.47 3.02
C TYR A 262 11.07 20.50 2.83
N TYR A 263 10.61 20.70 1.60
CA TYR A 263 9.54 21.66 1.30
C TYR A 263 8.14 21.09 1.53
N ALA A 264 7.99 19.77 1.59
CA ALA A 264 6.72 19.14 1.89
C ALA A 264 6.39 19.17 3.39
N THR A 265 7.37 18.86 4.25
CA THR A 265 7.13 18.65 5.69
C THR A 265 8.15 19.29 6.63
N LEU A 266 9.24 19.83 6.12
CA LEU A 266 10.42 20.34 6.83
C LEU A 266 11.21 19.22 7.54
N CYS A 267 10.56 18.45 8.41
CA CYS A 267 11.07 17.24 9.04
C CYS A 267 9.89 16.36 9.49
N PRO A 268 10.10 15.06 9.70
CA PRO A 268 9.06 14.18 10.22
C PRO A 268 8.68 14.53 11.67
N ASN A 269 7.47 14.11 12.07
CA ASN A 269 6.99 14.33 13.43
C ASN A 269 7.97 13.74 14.47
N ALA A 270 8.53 14.58 15.34
CA ALA A 270 9.57 14.20 16.31
C ALA A 270 9.13 13.07 17.25
N ILE A 271 7.91 13.16 17.77
CA ILE A 271 7.36 12.17 18.71
C ILE A 271 7.15 10.82 18.00
N SER A 272 6.58 10.85 16.79
CA SER A 272 6.38 9.64 15.98
C SER A 272 7.70 8.93 15.64
N GLN A 273 8.80 9.67 15.50
CA GLN A 273 10.11 9.07 15.28
C GLN A 273 10.59 8.25 16.47
N LYS A 274 10.35 8.73 17.71
CA LYS A 274 10.70 7.96 18.93
C LYS A 274 9.84 6.70 19.06
N ALA A 275 8.56 6.80 18.73
CA ALA A 275 7.68 5.63 18.65
C ALA A 275 8.15 4.63 17.60
N ALA A 276 8.51 5.10 16.40
CA ALA A 276 9.02 4.26 15.31
C ALA A 276 10.35 3.57 15.67
N PHE A 277 11.25 4.28 16.35
CA PHE A 277 12.49 3.68 16.88
C PHE A 277 12.19 2.54 17.86
N ALA A 278 11.28 2.78 18.82
CA ALA A 278 10.85 1.74 19.75
C ALA A 278 10.19 0.55 19.02
N ALA A 279 9.41 0.80 17.98
CA ALA A 279 8.77 -0.24 17.17
C ALA A 279 9.81 -1.17 16.51
N LEU A 280 10.90 -0.62 15.95
CA LEU A 280 11.95 -1.41 15.30
C LEU A 280 12.85 -2.15 16.29
N THR A 281 13.22 -1.50 17.40
CA THR A 281 14.20 -2.03 18.35
C THR A 281 13.58 -2.85 19.49
N GLY A 282 12.26 -2.72 19.67
CA GLY A 282 11.51 -3.42 20.71
C GLY A 282 11.09 -4.84 20.33
N PRO A 283 10.31 -5.48 21.20
CA PRO A 283 9.86 -6.87 21.02
C PRO A 283 8.97 -7.04 19.79
N GLN A 284 9.34 -7.93 18.87
CA GLN A 284 8.59 -8.19 17.63
C GLN A 284 7.43 -9.19 17.79
N GLN A 285 7.14 -9.66 19.00
CA GLN A 285 6.02 -10.59 19.28
C GLN A 285 4.66 -9.99 18.95
N CYS A 286 4.50 -8.67 19.10
CA CYS A 286 3.24 -7.97 18.75
C CYS A 286 2.92 -8.13 17.27
N VAL A 287 3.89 -7.96 16.37
CA VAL A 287 3.71 -8.15 14.93
C VAL A 287 3.30 -9.59 14.63
N ARG A 288 4.03 -10.57 15.19
CA ARG A 288 3.69 -12.00 15.00
C ARG A 288 2.26 -12.32 15.46
N LYS A 289 1.83 -11.79 16.61
CA LYS A 289 0.47 -11.99 17.11
C LYS A 289 -0.59 -11.41 16.17
N MET A 290 -0.38 -10.20 15.67
CA MET A 290 -1.27 -9.56 14.70
C MET A 290 -1.36 -10.36 13.39
N VAL A 291 -0.23 -10.82 12.87
CA VAL A 291 -0.19 -11.64 11.64
C VAL A 291 -0.92 -12.96 11.82
N LEU A 292 -0.77 -13.64 12.96
CA LEU A 292 -1.52 -14.86 13.27
C LEU A 292 -3.04 -14.60 13.32
N GLU A 293 -3.47 -13.48 13.90
CA GLU A 293 -4.88 -13.14 13.93
C GLU A 293 -5.40 -12.76 12.52
N TYR A 294 -4.61 -12.03 11.71
CA TYR A 294 -4.99 -11.79 10.32
C TYR A 294 -5.08 -13.10 9.52
N ASP A 295 -4.20 -14.07 9.72
CA ASP A 295 -4.31 -15.37 9.04
C ASP A 295 -5.56 -16.14 9.50
N ARG A 296 -5.92 -16.07 10.78
CA ARG A 296 -7.17 -16.65 11.30
C ARG A 296 -8.39 -16.04 10.60
N ARG A 297 -8.42 -14.70 10.46
CA ARG A 297 -9.51 -13.98 9.76
C ARG A 297 -9.51 -14.30 8.27
N ARG A 298 -8.34 -14.34 7.63
CA ARG A 298 -8.18 -14.75 6.23
C ARG A 298 -8.78 -16.14 5.98
N ARG A 299 -8.47 -17.11 6.80
CA ARG A 299 -9.03 -18.48 6.67
C ARG A 299 -10.55 -18.49 6.80
N LEU A 300 -11.10 -17.69 7.69
CA LEU A 300 -12.56 -17.51 7.78
C LEU A 300 -13.12 -16.92 6.48
N VAL A 301 -12.50 -15.85 5.95
CA VAL A 301 -12.91 -15.23 4.69
C VAL A 301 -12.93 -16.25 3.56
N LEU A 302 -11.85 -16.99 3.39
CA LEU A 302 -11.73 -18.01 2.33
C LEU A 302 -12.77 -19.14 2.49
N SER A 303 -13.03 -19.56 3.73
CA SER A 303 -14.06 -20.57 4.04
C SER A 303 -15.47 -20.09 3.69
N GLU A 304 -15.80 -18.83 3.98
CA GLU A 304 -17.14 -18.29 3.72
C GLU A 304 -17.33 -17.96 2.23
N LEU A 305 -16.35 -17.30 1.59
CA LEU A 305 -16.42 -17.01 0.16
C LEU A 305 -16.44 -18.28 -0.68
N GLY A 306 -15.74 -19.35 -0.26
CA GLY A 306 -15.73 -20.64 -0.95
C GLY A 306 -17.10 -21.37 -0.99
N LYS A 307 -18.06 -20.94 -0.18
CA LYS A 307 -19.44 -21.45 -0.23
C LYS A 307 -20.25 -20.83 -1.37
N ILE A 308 -19.82 -19.67 -1.87
CA ILE A 308 -20.53 -18.89 -2.90
C ILE A 308 -19.98 -19.26 -4.28
N LYS A 309 -20.63 -20.20 -4.95
CA LYS A 309 -20.15 -20.79 -6.22
C LYS A 309 -20.01 -19.79 -7.39
N SER A 310 -20.70 -18.65 -7.31
CA SER A 310 -20.69 -17.60 -8.32
C SER A 310 -19.50 -16.64 -8.22
N LEU A 311 -18.68 -16.74 -7.16
CA LEU A 311 -17.51 -15.91 -6.97
C LEU A 311 -16.22 -16.62 -7.37
N SER A 312 -15.33 -15.91 -8.05
CA SER A 312 -13.93 -16.28 -8.21
C SER A 312 -13.04 -15.32 -7.42
N TYR A 313 -11.91 -15.79 -6.94
CA TYR A 313 -10.91 -14.97 -6.26
C TYR A 313 -9.57 -15.70 -6.17
N THR A 314 -8.49 -14.96 -6.14
CA THR A 314 -7.17 -15.50 -5.82
C THR A 314 -6.98 -15.59 -4.30
N ILE A 315 -6.24 -16.61 -3.83
CA ILE A 315 -5.93 -16.78 -2.42
C ILE A 315 -4.84 -15.77 -2.03
N PRO A 316 -5.14 -14.78 -1.16
CA PRO A 316 -4.15 -13.81 -0.74
C PRO A 316 -3.04 -14.47 0.08
N LYS A 317 -1.79 -14.20 -0.28
CA LYS A 317 -0.59 -14.66 0.42
C LYS A 317 0.03 -13.59 1.32
N GLY A 318 -0.48 -12.35 1.24
CA GLY A 318 -0.04 -11.24 2.07
C GLY A 318 -1.11 -10.16 2.25
N ALA A 319 -0.75 -9.08 2.94
CA ALA A 319 -1.65 -7.99 3.33
C ALA A 319 -2.85 -8.51 4.15
N PHE A 320 -3.96 -7.81 4.17
CA PHE A 320 -5.19 -8.22 4.83
C PHE A 320 -6.44 -7.95 3.97
N TYR A 321 -6.31 -8.31 2.68
CA TYR A 321 -7.36 -8.12 1.67
C TYR A 321 -7.62 -9.41 0.91
N VAL A 322 -8.87 -9.56 0.45
CA VAL A 322 -9.25 -10.46 -0.62
C VAL A 322 -9.97 -9.65 -1.69
N PHE A 323 -9.86 -10.07 -2.94
CA PHE A 323 -10.33 -9.31 -4.10
C PHE A 323 -11.20 -10.18 -5.02
N PRO A 324 -12.41 -10.58 -4.56
CA PRO A 324 -13.33 -11.42 -5.34
C PRO A 324 -13.98 -10.68 -6.49
N ASP A 325 -14.21 -11.43 -7.59
CA ASP A 325 -14.96 -11.01 -8.76
C ASP A 325 -16.47 -11.18 -8.54
N PHE A 326 -17.22 -10.10 -8.67
CA PHE A 326 -18.67 -10.02 -8.57
C PHE A 326 -19.34 -9.72 -9.93
N SER A 327 -18.61 -9.78 -11.05
CA SER A 327 -19.13 -9.45 -12.38
C SER A 327 -20.35 -10.28 -12.79
N ASN A 328 -20.48 -11.51 -12.26
CA ASN A 328 -21.62 -12.40 -12.48
C ASN A 328 -22.96 -11.84 -11.95
N PHE A 329 -22.97 -10.78 -11.15
CA PHE A 329 -24.18 -10.18 -10.59
C PHE A 329 -24.73 -9.01 -11.44
N GLU A 330 -24.27 -8.83 -12.67
CA GLU A 330 -24.77 -7.87 -13.68
C GLU A 330 -24.85 -6.40 -13.20
N LYS A 331 -24.03 -6.01 -12.21
CA LYS A 331 -23.92 -4.65 -11.69
C LYS A 331 -22.46 -4.17 -11.79
N SER A 332 -22.28 -2.86 -11.98
CA SER A 332 -20.94 -2.31 -11.77
C SER A 332 -20.51 -2.51 -10.32
N ASP A 333 -19.22 -2.68 -10.11
CA ASP A 333 -18.63 -2.84 -8.77
C ASP A 333 -19.01 -1.69 -7.81
N GLU A 334 -19.08 -0.43 -8.29
CA GLU A 334 -19.54 0.71 -7.49
C GLU A 334 -21.03 0.55 -7.08
N THR A 335 -21.89 0.18 -8.03
CA THR A 335 -23.32 -0.05 -7.76
C THR A 335 -23.49 -1.23 -6.81
N PHE A 336 -22.68 -2.27 -6.98
CA PHE A 336 -22.76 -3.47 -6.16
C PHE A 336 -22.26 -3.23 -4.73
N ALA A 337 -21.16 -2.48 -4.55
CA ALA A 337 -20.70 -2.06 -3.24
C ALA A 337 -21.74 -1.21 -2.50
N ALA A 338 -22.38 -0.26 -3.20
CA ALA A 338 -23.47 0.53 -2.63
C ALA A 338 -24.71 -0.33 -2.28
N TYR A 339 -25.00 -1.35 -3.09
CA TYR A 339 -26.06 -2.32 -2.82
C TYR A 339 -25.77 -3.14 -1.54
N LEU A 340 -24.56 -3.67 -1.39
CA LEU A 340 -24.16 -4.39 -0.17
C LEU A 340 -24.21 -3.49 1.07
N LEU A 341 -23.80 -2.23 0.95
CA LEU A 341 -23.90 -1.30 2.06
C LEU A 341 -25.36 -1.09 2.48
N LYS A 342 -26.27 -0.94 1.51
CA LYS A 342 -27.69 -0.70 1.76
C LYS A 342 -28.41 -1.94 2.31
N GLU A 343 -28.23 -3.11 1.69
CA GLU A 343 -29.04 -4.30 1.95
C GLU A 343 -28.41 -5.24 3.01
N ALA A 344 -27.08 -5.22 3.11
CA ALA A 344 -26.31 -6.04 4.06
C ALA A 344 -25.76 -5.22 5.23
N SER A 345 -25.76 -3.89 5.17
CA SER A 345 -25.03 -3.01 6.09
C SER A 345 -23.55 -3.39 6.17
N VAL A 346 -22.93 -3.73 5.03
CA VAL A 346 -21.51 -4.04 4.90
C VAL A 346 -20.90 -3.16 3.83
N ALA A 347 -19.89 -2.39 4.21
CA ALA A 347 -19.12 -1.58 3.29
C ALA A 347 -17.94 -2.38 2.73
N THR A 348 -17.74 -2.30 1.41
CA THR A 348 -16.61 -2.89 0.68
C THR A 348 -16.06 -1.86 -0.29
N ALA A 349 -14.79 -1.97 -0.69
CA ALA A 349 -14.23 -1.01 -1.62
C ALA A 349 -14.45 -1.47 -3.08
N PRO A 350 -15.03 -0.61 -3.95
CA PRO A 350 -15.20 -0.92 -5.36
C PRO A 350 -13.86 -1.17 -6.05
N GLY A 351 -13.79 -2.21 -6.86
CA GLY A 351 -12.57 -2.66 -7.52
C GLY A 351 -12.08 -1.70 -8.60
N SER A 352 -12.99 -1.00 -9.30
CA SER A 352 -12.66 0.07 -10.26
C SER A 352 -11.83 1.20 -9.65
N GLY A 353 -11.85 1.36 -8.33
CA GLY A 353 -10.97 2.28 -7.61
C GLY A 353 -9.51 1.83 -7.56
N PHE A 354 -9.19 0.62 -7.99
CA PHE A 354 -7.85 0.04 -8.01
C PHE A 354 -7.32 -0.22 -9.43
N GLY A 355 -7.93 0.36 -10.43
CA GLY A 355 -7.55 0.22 -11.84
C GLY A 355 -8.60 -0.49 -12.69
N ASP A 356 -8.28 -0.62 -13.98
CA ASP A 356 -9.22 -1.20 -14.95
C ASP A 356 -9.40 -2.71 -14.76
N VAL A 357 -8.36 -3.43 -14.34
CA VAL A 357 -8.42 -4.86 -13.99
C VAL A 357 -9.33 -5.11 -12.78
N GLY A 358 -9.46 -4.10 -11.92
CA GLY A 358 -10.34 -4.19 -10.75
C GLY A 358 -11.83 -4.08 -11.05
N LYS A 359 -12.24 -3.71 -12.28
CA LYS A 359 -13.67 -3.61 -12.63
C LYS A 359 -14.40 -4.94 -12.41
N GLY A 360 -15.56 -4.88 -11.80
CA GLY A 360 -16.34 -6.07 -11.43
C GLY A 360 -15.92 -6.69 -10.08
N HIS A 361 -14.79 -6.31 -9.53
CA HIS A 361 -14.30 -6.83 -8.25
C HIS A 361 -14.73 -5.95 -7.07
N LEU A 362 -14.67 -6.51 -5.87
CA LEU A 362 -14.71 -5.75 -4.62
C LEU A 362 -13.50 -6.10 -3.76
N ARG A 363 -12.83 -5.09 -3.19
CA ARG A 363 -11.84 -5.35 -2.16
C ARG A 363 -12.54 -5.49 -0.81
N ILE A 364 -12.35 -6.63 -0.18
CA ILE A 364 -12.83 -6.93 1.17
C ILE A 364 -11.63 -6.97 2.10
N SER A 365 -11.59 -6.05 3.06
CA SER A 365 -10.57 -6.03 4.12
C SER A 365 -11.01 -6.91 5.29
N TYR A 366 -10.09 -7.74 5.79
CA TYR A 366 -10.28 -8.51 7.02
C TYR A 366 -9.46 -7.94 8.19
N SER A 367 -9.17 -6.65 8.14
CA SER A 367 -8.45 -5.94 9.21
C SER A 367 -9.35 -5.52 10.39
N VAL A 368 -10.66 -5.74 10.31
CA VAL A 368 -11.61 -5.56 11.41
C VAL A 368 -11.68 -6.81 12.30
N SER A 369 -12.33 -6.75 13.47
CA SER A 369 -12.39 -7.86 14.41
C SER A 369 -12.92 -9.17 13.79
N TYR A 370 -12.50 -10.31 14.32
CA TYR A 370 -12.95 -11.61 13.82
C TYR A 370 -14.48 -11.73 13.78
N GLU A 371 -15.16 -11.20 14.78
CA GLU A 371 -16.61 -11.24 14.86
C GLU A 371 -17.26 -10.34 13.78
N GLN A 372 -16.67 -9.20 13.51
CA GLN A 372 -17.13 -8.33 12.42
C GLN A 372 -16.89 -8.97 11.04
N VAL A 373 -15.73 -9.61 10.83
CA VAL A 373 -15.47 -10.37 9.58
C VAL A 373 -16.52 -11.46 9.41
N LYS A 374 -16.78 -12.26 10.46
CA LYS A 374 -17.76 -13.35 10.43
C LYS A 374 -19.16 -12.85 10.11
N GLU A 375 -19.60 -11.82 10.82
CA GLU A 375 -20.94 -11.24 10.62
C GLU A 375 -21.08 -10.56 9.26
N GLY A 376 -20.06 -9.82 8.82
CA GLY A 376 -20.06 -9.19 7.51
C GLY A 376 -20.19 -10.21 6.37
N LEU A 377 -19.42 -11.27 6.41
CA LEU A 377 -19.49 -12.35 5.41
C LEU A 377 -20.82 -13.09 5.42
N ARG A 378 -21.39 -13.35 6.60
CA ARG A 378 -22.73 -13.93 6.72
C ARG A 378 -23.79 -13.05 6.04
N ARG A 379 -23.78 -11.72 6.31
CA ARG A 379 -24.71 -10.77 5.69
C ARG A 379 -24.51 -10.67 4.17
N ILE A 380 -23.26 -10.66 3.71
CA ILE A 380 -22.96 -10.70 2.26
C ILE A 380 -23.57 -11.98 1.66
N GLY A 381 -23.29 -13.16 2.24
CA GLY A 381 -23.80 -14.44 1.74
C GLY A 381 -25.33 -14.47 1.63
N GLU A 382 -26.04 -14.11 2.69
CA GLU A 382 -27.53 -14.03 2.70
C GLU A 382 -28.09 -13.03 1.69
N THR A 383 -27.35 -11.94 1.42
CA THR A 383 -27.76 -10.95 0.44
C THR A 383 -27.57 -11.46 -0.98
N LEU A 384 -26.48 -12.22 -1.23
CA LEU A 384 -26.23 -12.85 -2.53
C LEU A 384 -27.21 -13.98 -2.83
N GLU A 385 -27.60 -14.78 -1.84
CA GLU A 385 -28.62 -15.83 -1.99
C GLU A 385 -29.97 -15.28 -2.46
N ARG A 386 -30.30 -14.03 -2.10
CA ARG A 386 -31.53 -13.37 -2.55
C ARG A 386 -31.45 -12.84 -3.99
N LEU A 387 -30.27 -12.77 -4.57
CA LEU A 387 -30.04 -12.32 -5.94
C LEU A 387 -29.96 -13.48 -6.95
N MET A 388 -29.75 -14.69 -6.48
CA MET A 388 -29.71 -15.91 -7.28
C MET A 388 -31.10 -16.57 -7.37
#